data_d6a86d54ca9158c2dd325e0c61d59140
#
_entry.id   d6a86d54ca9158c2dd325e0c61d59140
#
_cell.length_a   1.000
_cell.length_b   1.000
_cell.length_c   1.000
_cell.angle_alpha   90.00
_cell.angle_beta   90.00
_cell.angle_gamma   90.00
#
_symmetry.space_group_name_H-M   'P 1'
#
loop_
_entity.id
_entity.type
_entity.pdbx_description
1 polymer ?
#
loop_
_entity_poly.entity_id
_entity_poly.type
_entity_poly.pdbx_seq_one_letter_code
_entity_poly.pdbx_strand_id
1 'polypeptide(L)'
;MKSLTRQANSIFKKDHLVYIEGHRGMNRVYYENTLKSFAKAIESGIDSIEFDVWLTKDKVPVIFHGGDLGEVSHNFKVEDKTLLVNNTTFEEMRKLEFLKDSEQKIPTLAEVLDLCKDKIFLNIEIKDSQVEETFNIVIKLLEERKMLHQIDISSFVHDYHKQIVKYNKEHEEQIEFGYLYYDQKDKEFIPYKFENRGTTMNVYQKDVNKELVDKAHENGMPVMVWFKFDDSEDEKDYERILNLGIDCLCCNKPDLAMKYRDNVFYKKK
;
A
#
# COMPACT_ATOMS: atom_id res chain seq x y z
N MET A 1 -11.08 -21.02 -1.03
CA MET A 1 -10.75 -19.81 -0.25
C MET A 1 -9.34 -20.02 0.31
N LYS A 2 -8.38 -19.19 -0.08
CA LYS A 2 -7.09 -19.14 0.61
C LYS A 2 -7.38 -18.63 2.03
N SER A 3 -6.94 -19.34 3.07
CA SER A 3 -7.06 -18.84 4.44
C SER A 3 -6.19 -17.60 4.58
N LEU A 4 -6.81 -16.44 4.82
CA LEU A 4 -6.14 -15.18 5.12
C LEU A 4 -5.69 -15.14 6.60
N THR A 5 -5.23 -16.27 7.14
CA THR A 5 -4.68 -16.30 8.50
C THR A 5 -3.21 -15.91 8.47
N ARG A 6 -2.86 -14.80 9.12
CA ARG A 6 -1.47 -14.49 9.47
C ARG A 6 -0.86 -15.64 10.25
N GLN A 7 0.30 -16.12 9.83
CA GLN A 7 1.24 -16.72 10.75
C GLN A 7 2.04 -15.58 11.40
N ALA A 8 2.18 -15.69 12.69
CA ALA A 8 2.61 -14.69 13.65
C ALA A 8 3.97 -14.01 13.40
N ASN A 9 4.33 -13.52 12.23
CA ASN A 9 5.55 -12.73 12.05
C ASN A 9 5.75 -12.13 10.64
N SER A 10 4.82 -12.22 9.72
CA SER A 10 4.82 -11.47 8.45
C SER A 10 3.59 -11.80 7.62
N ILE A 11 3.02 -10.79 6.94
CA ILE A 11 2.06 -11.00 5.84
C ILE A 11 2.72 -11.79 4.70
N PHE A 12 4.06 -11.73 4.58
CA PHE A 12 4.85 -12.44 3.60
C PHE A 12 5.20 -13.84 4.12
N LYS A 13 4.45 -14.85 3.70
CA LYS A 13 4.73 -16.25 4.07
C LYS A 13 6.07 -16.68 3.49
N LYS A 14 6.86 -17.41 4.28
CA LYS A 14 8.09 -18.08 3.83
C LYS A 14 7.88 -19.14 2.74
N ASP A 15 6.66 -19.40 2.32
CA ASP A 15 6.32 -20.44 1.33
C ASP A 15 6.53 -20.01 -0.14
N HIS A 16 7.34 -18.97 -0.34
CA HIS A 16 8.19 -18.79 -1.53
C HIS A 16 7.60 -18.16 -2.79
N LEU A 17 6.37 -17.69 -2.78
CA LEU A 17 5.88 -16.87 -3.88
C LEU A 17 6.04 -15.39 -3.53
N VAL A 18 6.69 -14.64 -4.41
CA VAL A 18 6.67 -13.16 -4.32
C VAL A 18 5.22 -12.69 -4.44
N TYR A 19 4.78 -11.91 -3.47
CA TYR A 19 3.44 -11.31 -3.51
C TYR A 19 3.35 -10.27 -4.61
N ILE A 20 2.24 -10.24 -5.32
CA ILE A 20 1.94 -9.20 -6.29
C ILE A 20 0.87 -8.30 -5.71
N GLU A 21 1.23 -7.03 -5.57
CA GLU A 21 0.40 -5.99 -5.00
C GLU A 21 0.01 -4.98 -6.08
N GLY A 22 -1.28 -4.64 -6.14
CA GLY A 22 -1.78 -3.62 -7.05
C GLY A 22 -1.63 -2.23 -6.45
N HIS A 23 -0.70 -1.42 -6.98
CA HIS A 23 -0.49 -0.02 -6.60
C HIS A 23 -1.76 0.79 -6.88
N ARG A 24 -2.45 1.23 -5.83
CA ARG A 24 -3.78 1.89 -5.90
C ARG A 24 -4.82 1.05 -6.64
N GLY A 25 -4.72 -0.29 -6.53
CA GLY A 25 -5.55 -1.26 -7.23
C GLY A 25 -5.08 -1.55 -8.65
N MET A 26 -6.02 -1.62 -9.60
CA MET A 26 -5.77 -1.85 -11.03
C MET A 26 -5.63 -0.52 -11.79
N ASN A 27 -4.70 0.33 -11.40
CA ASN A 27 -4.60 1.75 -11.76
C ASN A 27 -4.37 2.04 -13.25
N ARG A 28 -3.93 1.05 -14.04
CA ARG A 28 -3.74 1.23 -15.51
C ARG A 28 -4.99 0.95 -16.31
N VAL A 29 -5.99 0.32 -15.71
CA VAL A 29 -7.22 -0.07 -16.39
C VAL A 29 -8.43 0.72 -15.84
N TYR A 30 -8.39 1.03 -14.55
CA TYR A 30 -9.42 1.76 -13.82
C TYR A 30 -8.80 2.97 -13.14
N TYR A 31 -9.61 3.95 -12.74
CA TYR A 31 -9.11 5.04 -11.90
C TYR A 31 -8.51 4.48 -10.61
N GLU A 32 -7.32 4.96 -10.28
CA GLU A 32 -6.64 4.64 -9.04
C GLU A 32 -7.48 4.97 -7.81
N ASN A 33 -7.26 4.25 -6.73
CA ASN A 33 -7.89 4.55 -5.44
C ASN A 33 -9.44 4.58 -5.50
N THR A 34 -10.06 3.69 -6.30
CA THR A 34 -11.51 3.57 -6.41
C THR A 34 -12.00 2.18 -6.07
N LEU A 35 -13.25 2.09 -5.60
CA LEU A 35 -13.87 0.78 -5.30
C LEU A 35 -13.90 -0.14 -6.52
N LYS A 36 -14.07 0.41 -7.72
CA LYS A 36 -14.07 -0.36 -8.98
C LYS A 36 -12.68 -0.94 -9.28
N SER A 37 -11.62 -0.15 -9.07
CA SER A 37 -10.24 -0.60 -9.19
C SER A 37 -9.94 -1.75 -8.23
N PHE A 38 -10.35 -1.62 -6.99
CA PHE A 38 -10.14 -2.63 -5.94
C PHE A 38 -10.98 -3.90 -6.19
N ALA A 39 -12.25 -3.76 -6.59
CA ALA A 39 -13.06 -4.91 -6.95
C ALA A 39 -12.44 -5.73 -8.09
N LYS A 40 -11.86 -5.05 -9.09
CA LYS A 40 -11.17 -5.72 -10.20
C LYS A 40 -9.84 -6.34 -9.78
N ALA A 41 -9.13 -5.75 -8.85
CA ALA A 41 -7.94 -6.36 -8.24
C ALA A 41 -8.30 -7.68 -7.53
N ILE A 42 -9.38 -7.68 -6.75
CA ILE A 42 -9.90 -8.91 -6.10
C ILE A 42 -10.28 -9.97 -7.15
N GLU A 43 -11.02 -9.59 -8.19
CA GLU A 43 -11.44 -10.49 -9.28
C GLU A 43 -10.23 -11.08 -10.04
N SER A 44 -9.15 -10.33 -10.19
CA SER A 44 -7.93 -10.79 -10.89
C SER A 44 -7.13 -11.82 -10.09
N GLY A 45 -7.38 -11.93 -8.78
CA GLY A 45 -6.72 -12.90 -7.90
C GLY A 45 -5.29 -12.52 -7.50
N ILE A 46 -4.90 -11.25 -7.63
CA ILE A 46 -3.63 -10.76 -7.07
C ILE A 46 -3.61 -10.89 -5.55
N ASP A 47 -2.43 -10.80 -4.95
CA ASP A 47 -2.25 -11.15 -3.54
C ASP A 47 -2.64 -10.02 -2.59
N SER A 48 -2.38 -8.76 -2.95
CA SER A 48 -2.67 -7.57 -2.14
C SER A 48 -3.00 -6.34 -2.97
N ILE A 49 -3.56 -5.33 -2.30
CA ILE A 49 -3.84 -4.00 -2.83
C ILE A 49 -3.19 -2.98 -1.91
N GLU A 50 -2.46 -2.05 -2.51
CA GLU A 50 -2.02 -0.84 -1.84
C GLU A 50 -2.99 0.32 -2.15
N PHE A 51 -3.19 1.22 -1.20
CA PHE A 51 -3.95 2.46 -1.38
C PHE A 51 -3.60 3.53 -0.34
N ASP A 52 -3.88 4.78 -0.73
CA ASP A 52 -3.50 5.97 0.01
C ASP A 52 -4.63 6.50 0.91
N VAL A 53 -4.32 6.84 2.17
CA VAL A 53 -5.28 7.36 3.15
C VAL A 53 -4.90 8.77 3.59
N TRP A 54 -5.88 9.68 3.50
CA TRP A 54 -5.85 11.02 4.08
C TRP A 54 -7.04 11.24 4.99
N LEU A 55 -6.90 12.16 5.97
CA LEU A 55 -8.05 12.70 6.69
C LEU A 55 -8.56 13.98 6.03
N THR A 56 -9.88 14.04 5.84
CA THR A 56 -10.57 15.27 5.48
C THR A 56 -10.59 16.26 6.65
N LYS A 57 -11.02 17.50 6.39
CA LYS A 57 -11.21 18.53 7.42
C LYS A 57 -12.10 18.06 8.57
N ASP A 58 -13.13 17.32 8.28
CA ASP A 58 -14.10 16.74 9.24
C ASP A 58 -13.71 15.34 9.71
N LYS A 59 -12.40 14.96 9.52
CA LYS A 59 -11.78 13.74 10.06
C LYS A 59 -12.35 12.44 9.52
N VAL A 60 -12.87 12.45 8.32
CA VAL A 60 -13.24 11.22 7.60
C VAL A 60 -12.02 10.71 6.84
N PRO A 61 -11.58 9.46 7.04
CA PRO A 61 -10.49 8.89 6.26
C PRO A 61 -10.99 8.53 4.85
N VAL A 62 -10.41 9.19 3.86
CA VAL A 62 -10.71 9.05 2.43
C VAL A 62 -9.54 8.41 1.69
N ILE A 63 -9.85 7.71 0.60
CA ILE A 63 -8.87 7.04 -0.23
C ILE A 63 -8.53 7.96 -1.40
N PHE A 64 -7.33 8.56 -1.34
CA PHE A 64 -6.95 9.59 -2.27
C PHE A 64 -5.42 9.74 -2.30
N HIS A 65 -4.82 9.81 -3.50
CA HIS A 65 -3.40 10.14 -3.64
C HIS A 65 -3.21 11.65 -3.79
N GLY A 66 -2.21 12.19 -3.13
CA GLY A 66 -1.88 13.60 -3.16
C GLY A 66 -2.36 14.37 -1.93
N GLY A 67 -1.58 15.38 -1.55
CA GLY A 67 -1.91 16.27 -0.43
C GLY A 67 -2.86 17.38 -0.84
N ASP A 68 -2.88 17.73 -2.12
CA ASP A 68 -3.81 18.69 -2.73
C ASP A 68 -4.57 18.08 -3.91
N LEU A 69 -5.68 18.71 -4.29
CA LEU A 69 -6.53 18.22 -5.37
C LEU A 69 -5.88 18.38 -6.76
N GLY A 70 -4.81 19.17 -6.86
CA GLY A 70 -4.06 19.41 -8.10
C GLY A 70 -3.22 18.22 -8.51
N GLU A 71 -2.65 17.48 -7.56
CA GLU A 71 -1.80 16.31 -7.84
C GLU A 71 -2.51 15.24 -8.67
N VAL A 72 -3.82 15.06 -8.45
CA VAL A 72 -4.65 14.09 -9.18
C VAL A 72 -5.69 14.73 -10.08
N SER A 73 -5.52 16.00 -10.42
CA SER A 73 -6.45 16.73 -11.29
C SER A 73 -6.62 16.12 -12.70
N HIS A 74 -5.70 15.24 -13.10
CA HIS A 74 -5.85 14.45 -14.33
C HIS A 74 -6.99 13.42 -14.27
N ASN A 75 -7.46 13.09 -13.07
CA ASN A 75 -8.57 12.15 -12.85
C ASN A 75 -9.91 12.88 -12.62
N PHE A 76 -9.91 14.14 -12.16
CA PHE A 76 -11.07 14.85 -11.68
C PHE A 76 -11.28 16.20 -12.37
N LYS A 77 -12.54 16.64 -12.42
CA LYS A 77 -12.89 18.02 -12.68
C LYS A 77 -12.69 18.82 -11.40
N VAL A 78 -11.61 19.58 -11.31
CA VAL A 78 -11.26 20.41 -10.15
C VAL A 78 -11.08 21.85 -10.59
N GLU A 79 -11.85 22.78 -10.00
CA GLU A 79 -11.73 24.22 -10.27
C GLU A 79 -10.54 24.80 -9.50
N ASP A 80 -10.46 24.54 -8.20
CA ASP A 80 -9.34 24.98 -7.36
C ASP A 80 -8.40 23.80 -7.07
N LYS A 81 -7.28 23.79 -7.76
CA LYS A 81 -6.25 22.75 -7.65
C LYS A 81 -5.36 22.89 -6.41
N THR A 82 -5.48 24.00 -5.68
CA THR A 82 -4.66 24.28 -4.49
C THR A 82 -5.34 23.85 -3.19
N LEU A 83 -6.60 23.38 -3.26
CA LEU A 83 -7.31 22.88 -2.10
C LEU A 83 -6.62 21.65 -1.53
N LEU A 84 -6.30 21.71 -0.24
CA LEU A 84 -5.72 20.59 0.51
C LEU A 84 -6.82 19.63 0.97
N VAL A 85 -6.55 18.34 0.93
CA VAL A 85 -7.48 17.30 1.39
C VAL A 85 -7.89 17.52 2.85
N ASN A 86 -6.92 17.84 3.72
CA ASN A 86 -7.17 18.11 5.14
C ASN A 86 -7.91 19.43 5.44
N ASN A 87 -8.08 20.29 4.44
CA ASN A 87 -8.89 21.53 4.53
C ASN A 87 -10.26 21.38 3.85
N THR A 88 -10.53 20.26 3.20
CA THR A 88 -11.75 19.97 2.44
C THR A 88 -12.60 18.95 3.22
N THR A 89 -13.90 19.18 3.35
CA THR A 89 -14.80 18.22 4.01
C THR A 89 -15.05 17.00 3.14
N PHE A 90 -15.45 15.90 3.77
CA PHE A 90 -15.82 14.68 3.02
C PHE A 90 -16.94 14.93 2.02
N GLU A 91 -17.94 15.75 2.38
CA GLU A 91 -19.03 16.09 1.46
C GLU A 91 -18.52 16.80 0.20
N GLU A 92 -17.55 17.70 0.35
CA GLU A 92 -16.92 18.39 -0.78
C GLU A 92 -16.08 17.42 -1.62
N MET A 93 -15.27 16.56 -0.99
CA MET A 93 -14.50 15.51 -1.68
C MET A 93 -15.41 14.59 -2.48
N ARG A 94 -16.56 14.22 -1.92
CA ARG A 94 -17.52 13.29 -2.53
C ARG A 94 -18.24 13.87 -3.75
N LYS A 95 -18.26 15.20 -3.90
CA LYS A 95 -18.80 15.91 -5.07
C LYS A 95 -17.86 15.96 -6.27
N LEU A 96 -16.58 15.61 -6.07
CA LEU A 96 -15.62 15.56 -7.18
C LEU A 96 -16.06 14.53 -8.22
N GLU A 97 -16.07 14.95 -9.48
CA GLU A 97 -16.45 14.08 -10.60
C GLU A 97 -15.23 13.57 -11.32
N PHE A 98 -15.15 12.26 -11.51
CA PHE A 98 -14.14 11.65 -12.37
C PHE A 98 -14.37 12.06 -13.84
N LEU A 99 -13.30 12.33 -14.58
CA LEU A 99 -13.37 12.88 -15.95
C LEU A 99 -14.07 11.93 -16.95
N LYS A 100 -13.93 10.63 -16.77
CA LYS A 100 -14.43 9.61 -17.72
C LYS A 100 -15.47 8.64 -17.12
N ASP A 101 -15.78 8.77 -15.83
CA ASP A 101 -16.71 7.87 -15.15
C ASP A 101 -17.36 8.63 -13.97
N SER A 102 -18.41 9.37 -14.25
CA SER A 102 -19.10 10.22 -13.28
C SER A 102 -19.84 9.44 -12.17
N GLU A 103 -20.00 8.12 -12.33
CA GLU A 103 -20.64 7.27 -11.32
C GLU A 103 -19.68 6.94 -10.17
N GLN A 104 -18.37 7.02 -10.44
CA GLN A 104 -17.38 6.79 -9.41
C GLN A 104 -17.26 7.98 -8.45
N LYS A 105 -16.97 7.65 -7.21
CA LYS A 105 -16.76 8.64 -6.14
C LYS A 105 -15.50 8.28 -5.37
N ILE A 106 -14.89 9.29 -4.74
CA ILE A 106 -13.78 9.08 -3.80
C ILE A 106 -14.29 8.23 -2.64
N PRO A 107 -13.72 7.03 -2.39
CA PRO A 107 -14.19 6.19 -1.32
C PRO A 107 -13.68 6.63 0.05
N THR A 108 -14.42 6.27 1.09
CA THR A 108 -13.91 6.26 2.46
C THR A 108 -13.12 4.98 2.73
N LEU A 109 -12.25 5.02 3.74
CA LEU A 109 -11.59 3.80 4.22
C LEU A 109 -12.61 2.74 4.64
N ALA A 110 -13.70 3.12 5.29
CA ALA A 110 -14.76 2.19 5.68
C ALA A 110 -15.34 1.42 4.49
N GLU A 111 -15.66 2.11 3.38
CA GLU A 111 -16.18 1.48 2.16
C GLU A 111 -15.16 0.49 1.55
N VAL A 112 -13.88 0.83 1.56
CA VAL A 112 -12.82 -0.06 1.06
C VAL A 112 -12.64 -1.28 1.95
N LEU A 113 -12.63 -1.10 3.27
CA LEU A 113 -12.53 -2.21 4.22
C LEU A 113 -13.72 -3.18 4.05
N ASP A 114 -14.96 -2.66 3.92
CA ASP A 114 -16.16 -3.48 3.72
C ASP A 114 -16.12 -4.25 2.39
N LEU A 115 -15.57 -3.66 1.33
CA LEU A 115 -15.35 -4.33 0.04
C LEU A 115 -14.34 -5.48 0.14
N CYS A 116 -13.21 -5.24 0.82
CA CYS A 116 -12.01 -6.09 0.79
C CYS A 116 -11.97 -7.15 1.90
N LYS A 117 -12.85 -7.05 2.91
CA LYS A 117 -12.85 -7.94 4.06
C LYS A 117 -12.84 -9.41 3.66
N ASP A 118 -11.89 -10.17 4.22
CA ASP A 118 -11.68 -11.61 4.02
C ASP A 118 -11.42 -12.03 2.55
N LYS A 119 -11.07 -11.08 1.66
CA LYS A 119 -10.89 -11.34 0.23
C LYS A 119 -9.47 -11.13 -0.27
N ILE A 120 -8.75 -10.11 0.25
CA ILE A 120 -7.44 -9.72 -0.24
C ILE A 120 -6.66 -9.02 0.88
N PHE A 121 -5.31 -9.11 0.89
CA PHE A 121 -4.49 -8.33 1.81
C PHE A 121 -4.48 -6.85 1.41
N LEU A 122 -4.29 -5.97 2.40
CA LEU A 122 -4.29 -4.52 2.21
C LEU A 122 -3.01 -3.92 2.77
N ASN A 123 -2.34 -3.14 1.95
CA ASN A 123 -1.28 -2.22 2.36
C ASN A 123 -1.90 -0.82 2.42
N ILE A 124 -2.00 -0.28 3.63
CA ILE A 124 -2.64 1.01 3.88
C ILE A 124 -1.55 2.06 4.01
N GLU A 125 -1.26 2.80 2.92
CA GLU A 125 -0.33 3.91 2.99
C GLU A 125 -1.01 5.12 3.66
N ILE A 126 -0.55 5.50 4.86
CA ILE A 126 -1.03 6.70 5.53
C ILE A 126 -0.16 7.89 5.12
N LYS A 127 -0.79 8.87 4.46
CA LYS A 127 -0.13 10.07 3.93
C LYS A 127 -0.18 11.26 4.89
N ASP A 128 -1.16 11.27 5.78
CA ASP A 128 -1.41 12.40 6.69
C ASP A 128 -0.28 12.58 7.71
N SER A 129 0.07 13.82 8.00
CA SER A 129 1.09 14.16 9.00
C SER A 129 0.56 14.24 10.43
N GLN A 130 -0.75 14.18 10.63
CA GLN A 130 -1.41 14.17 11.96
C GLN A 130 -1.35 12.76 12.56
N VAL A 131 -0.15 12.29 12.86
CA VAL A 131 0.18 10.89 13.10
C VAL A 131 -0.71 10.20 14.12
N GLU A 132 -0.86 10.76 15.32
CA GLU A 132 -1.62 10.13 16.40
C GLU A 132 -3.12 10.08 16.10
N GLU A 133 -3.67 11.17 15.60
CA GLU A 133 -5.11 11.25 15.29
C GLU A 133 -5.48 10.31 14.16
N THR A 134 -4.71 10.34 13.06
CA THR A 134 -4.98 9.49 11.89
C THR A 134 -4.81 8.02 12.24
N PHE A 135 -3.75 7.67 12.97
CA PHE A 135 -3.53 6.31 13.44
C PHE A 135 -4.73 5.78 14.23
N ASN A 136 -5.17 6.54 15.23
CA ASN A 136 -6.28 6.13 16.10
C ASN A 136 -7.59 5.92 15.31
N ILE A 137 -7.89 6.79 14.34
CA ILE A 137 -9.08 6.66 13.50
C ILE A 137 -8.99 5.42 12.61
N VAL A 138 -7.85 5.20 11.96
CA VAL A 138 -7.61 4.04 11.07
C VAL A 138 -7.71 2.73 11.86
N ILE A 139 -7.01 2.64 13.00
CA ILE A 139 -7.02 1.43 13.83
C ILE A 139 -8.41 1.10 14.34
N LYS A 140 -9.15 2.09 14.83
CA LYS A 140 -10.53 1.90 15.28
C LYS A 140 -11.42 1.28 14.19
N LEU A 141 -11.33 1.76 12.95
CA LEU A 141 -12.10 1.20 11.83
C LEU A 141 -11.71 -0.25 11.50
N LEU A 142 -10.44 -0.59 11.65
CA LEU A 142 -9.91 -1.95 11.45
C LEU A 142 -10.36 -2.90 12.56
N GLU A 143 -10.31 -2.46 13.82
CA GLU A 143 -10.77 -3.23 15.00
C GLU A 143 -12.27 -3.52 14.94
N GLU A 144 -13.08 -2.50 14.65
CA GLU A 144 -14.54 -2.64 14.48
C GLU A 144 -14.91 -3.69 13.43
N ARG A 145 -14.07 -3.84 12.39
CA ARG A 145 -14.24 -4.82 11.33
C ARG A 145 -13.51 -6.14 11.54
N LYS A 146 -12.68 -6.23 12.58
CA LYS A 146 -11.79 -7.36 12.87
C LYS A 146 -10.87 -7.67 11.69
N MET A 147 -10.19 -6.65 11.14
CA MET A 147 -9.39 -6.75 9.93
C MET A 147 -7.88 -6.57 10.16
N LEU A 148 -7.40 -6.43 11.39
CA LEU A 148 -5.97 -6.27 11.68
C LEU A 148 -5.11 -7.42 11.14
N HIS A 149 -5.68 -8.61 11.00
CA HIS A 149 -4.98 -9.80 10.48
C HIS A 149 -4.72 -9.79 8.96
N GLN A 150 -5.31 -8.89 8.20
CA GLN A 150 -5.17 -8.84 6.73
C GLN A 150 -4.61 -7.52 6.21
N ILE A 151 -3.98 -6.73 7.09
CA ILE A 151 -3.41 -5.42 6.72
C ILE A 151 -1.95 -5.30 7.14
N ASP A 152 -1.23 -4.46 6.46
CA ASP A 152 -0.08 -3.72 6.99
C ASP A 152 -0.30 -2.22 6.78
N ILE A 153 0.45 -1.43 7.53
CA ILE A 153 0.44 0.03 7.40
C ILE A 153 1.79 0.45 6.85
N SER A 154 1.79 1.25 5.79
CA SER A 154 3.01 1.86 5.28
C SER A 154 2.94 3.38 5.30
N SER A 155 4.08 4.03 5.33
CA SER A 155 4.16 5.50 5.27
C SER A 155 5.57 6.00 4.96
N PHE A 156 5.66 7.15 4.29
CA PHE A 156 6.86 8.00 4.28
C PHE A 156 6.99 8.81 5.58
N VAL A 157 5.92 8.97 6.34
CA VAL A 157 5.93 9.59 7.68
C VAL A 157 6.28 8.52 8.71
N HIS A 158 7.57 8.28 8.93
CA HIS A 158 8.07 7.17 9.74
C HIS A 158 7.67 7.25 11.23
N ASP A 159 7.15 8.37 11.69
CA ASP A 159 6.63 8.50 13.06
C ASP A 159 5.41 7.60 13.34
N TYR A 160 4.70 7.11 12.32
CA TYR A 160 3.66 6.09 12.46
C TYR A 160 4.19 4.81 13.09
N HIS A 161 5.44 4.46 12.83
CA HIS A 161 6.07 3.31 13.46
C HIS A 161 6.05 3.38 14.99
N LYS A 162 6.23 4.57 15.58
CA LYS A 162 6.17 4.75 17.04
C LYS A 162 4.78 4.43 17.60
N GLN A 163 3.72 4.80 16.87
CA GLN A 163 2.34 4.48 17.27
C GLN A 163 2.07 2.99 17.18
N ILE A 164 2.56 2.35 16.10
CA ILE A 164 2.43 0.90 15.91
C ILE A 164 3.18 0.13 17.00
N VAL A 165 4.40 0.54 17.33
CA VAL A 165 5.17 -0.08 18.44
C VAL A 165 4.44 0.04 19.77
N LYS A 166 3.85 1.21 20.05
CA LYS A 166 3.04 1.42 21.25
C LYS A 166 1.83 0.49 21.26
N TYR A 167 1.07 0.47 20.16
CA TYR A 167 -0.08 -0.39 20.00
C TYR A 167 0.27 -1.87 20.20
N ASN A 168 1.32 -2.35 19.52
CA ASN A 168 1.77 -3.74 19.58
C ASN A 168 2.24 -4.19 20.97
N LYS A 169 2.68 -3.27 21.84
CA LYS A 169 3.00 -3.57 23.24
C LYS A 169 1.78 -3.80 24.11
N GLU A 170 0.67 -3.19 23.75
CA GLU A 170 -0.56 -3.18 24.55
C GLU A 170 -1.59 -4.21 24.05
N HIS A 171 -1.38 -4.81 22.86
CA HIS A 171 -2.34 -5.71 22.21
C HIS A 171 -1.67 -7.02 21.75
N GLU A 172 -2.43 -8.11 21.78
CA GLU A 172 -1.96 -9.43 21.29
C GLU A 172 -1.86 -9.45 19.76
N GLU A 173 -2.80 -8.81 19.09
CA GLU A 173 -2.84 -8.69 17.64
C GLU A 173 -1.84 -7.62 17.19
N GLN A 174 -0.87 -8.02 16.36
CA GLN A 174 0.25 -7.17 15.97
C GLN A 174 0.02 -6.54 14.58
N ILE A 175 0.39 -5.28 14.44
CA ILE A 175 0.37 -4.54 13.18
C ILE A 175 1.78 -4.49 12.63
N GLU A 176 1.93 -4.74 11.33
CA GLU A 176 3.18 -4.57 10.62
C GLU A 176 3.29 -3.15 10.04
N PHE A 177 4.53 -2.66 9.91
CA PHE A 177 4.81 -1.35 9.35
C PHE A 177 5.79 -1.43 8.19
N GLY A 178 5.38 -0.93 7.03
CA GLY A 178 6.23 -0.76 5.85
C GLY A 178 6.90 0.61 5.85
N TYR A 179 8.22 0.63 6.01
CA TYR A 179 8.99 1.85 5.80
C TYR A 179 9.08 2.16 4.31
N LEU A 180 8.41 3.22 3.85
CA LEU A 180 8.53 3.71 2.48
C LEU A 180 9.78 4.58 2.33
N TYR A 181 10.56 4.28 1.29
CA TYR A 181 11.78 4.97 0.93
C TYR A 181 11.83 5.30 -0.54
N TYR A 182 12.43 6.45 -0.84
CA TYR A 182 12.53 6.99 -2.17
C TYR A 182 13.73 7.95 -2.25
N ASP A 183 14.47 7.90 -3.39
CA ASP A 183 15.65 8.74 -3.66
C ASP A 183 16.71 8.68 -2.55
N GLN A 184 17.29 7.49 -2.40
CA GLN A 184 18.25 7.15 -1.34
C GLN A 184 19.60 7.82 -1.54
N LYS A 185 19.68 9.10 -1.29
CA LYS A 185 20.98 9.81 -1.22
C LYS A 185 21.73 9.53 0.08
N ASP A 186 21.00 9.15 1.13
CA ASP A 186 21.55 8.93 2.47
C ASP A 186 21.66 7.43 2.77
N LYS A 187 22.87 6.93 2.78
CA LYS A 187 23.20 5.53 3.10
C LYS A 187 22.85 5.11 4.53
N GLU A 188 22.39 6.02 5.36
CA GLU A 188 21.99 5.75 6.75
C GLU A 188 20.56 5.23 6.91
N PHE A 189 19.86 4.98 5.82
CA PHE A 189 18.49 4.56 5.89
C PHE A 189 18.29 3.17 6.48
N ILE A 190 19.36 2.43 6.62
CA ILE A 190 19.29 1.07 7.12
C ILE A 190 19.51 1.12 8.64
N PRO A 191 18.90 0.46 9.22
CA PRO A 191 18.21 -0.52 10.05
C PRO A 191 18.58 -0.52 11.52
N TYR A 192 19.09 0.52 12.10
CA TYR A 192 18.99 0.73 13.56
C TYR A 192 17.51 0.68 14.05
N LYS A 193 16.61 0.43 13.13
CA LYS A 193 15.16 0.44 13.30
C LYS A 193 14.57 -0.97 13.37
N PHE A 194 15.41 -2.01 13.31
CA PHE A 194 14.99 -3.42 13.33
C PHE A 194 14.63 -3.97 14.72
N GLU A 195 14.52 -3.14 15.72
CA GLU A 195 14.14 -3.58 17.06
C GLU A 195 12.73 -4.16 17.12
N ASN A 196 11.94 -4.04 16.03
CA ASN A 196 10.56 -4.47 15.98
C ASN A 196 10.33 -5.50 14.88
N ARG A 197 9.89 -6.68 15.29
CA ARG A 197 9.41 -7.73 14.38
C ARG A 197 8.20 -7.23 13.60
N GLY A 198 8.06 -7.66 12.36
CA GLY A 198 6.92 -7.33 11.51
C GLY A 198 7.06 -6.02 10.72
N THR A 199 8.26 -5.46 10.66
CA THR A 199 8.56 -4.30 9.83
C THR A 199 9.07 -4.73 8.48
N THR A 200 8.60 -4.09 7.42
CA THR A 200 9.02 -4.32 6.04
C THR A 200 9.79 -3.13 5.48
N MET A 201 10.66 -3.38 4.52
CA MET A 201 11.31 -2.34 3.74
C MET A 201 10.60 -2.16 2.42
N ASN A 202 10.01 -0.98 2.20
CA ASN A 202 9.26 -0.66 1.00
C ASN A 202 10.08 0.29 0.13
N VAL A 203 10.81 -0.27 -0.85
CA VAL A 203 11.87 0.41 -1.60
C VAL A 203 11.43 0.74 -3.01
N TYR A 204 11.77 1.95 -3.48
CA TYR A 204 11.54 2.33 -4.87
C TYR A 204 12.35 1.46 -5.83
N GLN A 205 11.75 1.06 -6.93
CA GLN A 205 12.32 0.07 -7.87
C GLN A 205 13.70 0.44 -8.46
N LYS A 206 14.06 1.74 -8.50
CA LYS A 206 15.38 2.18 -8.96
C LYS A 206 16.45 2.18 -7.87
N ASP A 207 16.03 2.12 -6.61
CA ASP A 207 16.92 2.15 -5.45
C ASP A 207 17.25 0.74 -4.92
N VAL A 208 16.46 -0.27 -5.33
CA VAL A 208 16.66 -1.65 -4.89
C VAL A 208 17.83 -2.31 -5.59
N ASN A 209 18.63 -3.05 -4.83
CA ASN A 209 19.72 -3.90 -5.32
C ASN A 209 19.88 -5.13 -4.43
N LYS A 210 20.71 -6.09 -4.89
CA LYS A 210 20.89 -7.37 -4.19
C LYS A 210 21.45 -7.22 -2.78
N GLU A 211 22.42 -6.33 -2.59
CA GLU A 211 23.05 -6.09 -1.29
C GLU A 211 22.02 -5.59 -0.27
N LEU A 212 21.14 -4.68 -0.68
CA LEU A 212 20.07 -4.16 0.17
C LEU A 212 19.09 -5.29 0.57
N VAL A 213 18.66 -6.10 -0.40
CA VAL A 213 17.74 -7.21 -0.14
C VAL A 213 18.35 -8.23 0.83
N ASP A 214 19.59 -8.64 0.57
CA ASP A 214 20.29 -9.60 1.43
C ASP A 214 20.44 -9.07 2.86
N LYS A 215 20.83 -7.81 3.00
CA LYS A 215 21.01 -7.18 4.31
C LYS A 215 19.67 -7.03 5.07
N ALA A 216 18.59 -6.73 4.37
CA ALA A 216 17.25 -6.71 4.96
C ALA A 216 16.87 -8.10 5.47
N HIS A 217 17.05 -9.13 4.65
CA HIS A 217 16.75 -10.51 5.02
C HIS A 217 17.61 -11.04 6.17
N GLU A 218 18.92 -10.70 6.21
CA GLU A 218 19.81 -11.02 7.33
C GLU A 218 19.30 -10.45 8.66
N ASN A 219 18.57 -9.34 8.60
CA ASN A 219 17.93 -8.71 9.75
C ASN A 219 16.44 -9.11 9.94
N GLY A 220 15.96 -10.10 9.18
CA GLY A 220 14.60 -10.62 9.29
C GLY A 220 13.52 -9.69 8.74
N MET A 221 13.90 -8.73 7.89
CA MET A 221 12.96 -7.81 7.23
C MET A 221 12.63 -8.28 5.82
N PRO A 222 11.35 -8.49 5.50
CA PRO A 222 10.90 -8.61 4.13
C PRO A 222 11.12 -7.32 3.33
N VAL A 223 11.30 -7.45 2.03
CA VAL A 223 11.49 -6.34 1.10
C VAL A 223 10.33 -6.28 0.11
N MET A 224 9.61 -5.18 0.13
CA MET A 224 8.65 -4.83 -0.91
C MET A 224 9.28 -3.81 -1.85
N VAL A 225 9.09 -3.99 -3.15
CA VAL A 225 9.54 -3.04 -4.17
C VAL A 225 8.34 -2.41 -4.85
N TRP A 226 8.35 -1.09 -4.97
CA TRP A 226 7.25 -0.35 -5.56
C TRP A 226 7.67 0.49 -6.77
N PHE A 227 6.72 0.69 -7.69
CA PHE A 227 6.84 1.54 -8.87
C PHE A 227 6.13 2.86 -8.66
N LYS A 228 6.71 3.96 -9.17
CA LYS A 228 5.96 5.21 -9.34
C LYS A 228 4.85 5.02 -10.37
N PHE A 229 3.80 5.83 -10.25
CA PHE A 229 2.70 5.81 -11.21
C PHE A 229 3.19 6.05 -12.64
N ASP A 230 4.15 6.96 -12.86
CA ASP A 230 4.67 7.33 -14.18
C ASP A 230 5.82 6.45 -14.69
N ASP A 231 6.28 5.47 -13.91
CA ASP A 231 7.34 4.58 -14.35
C ASP A 231 6.88 3.74 -15.54
N SER A 232 7.80 3.54 -16.48
CA SER A 232 7.67 2.45 -17.43
C SER A 232 7.77 1.12 -16.67
N GLU A 233 6.97 0.15 -17.03
CA GLU A 233 6.89 -1.13 -16.35
C GLU A 233 6.64 -2.23 -17.36
N ASP A 234 7.59 -3.16 -17.47
CA ASP A 234 7.55 -4.28 -18.40
C ASP A 234 8.14 -5.57 -17.80
N GLU A 235 8.15 -6.64 -18.58
CA GLU A 235 8.66 -7.96 -18.15
C GLU A 235 10.15 -7.94 -17.78
N LYS A 236 10.96 -7.04 -18.35
CA LYS A 236 12.40 -6.93 -18.02
C LYS A 236 12.58 -6.32 -16.62
N ASP A 237 11.73 -5.37 -16.27
CA ASP A 237 11.70 -4.83 -14.92
C ASP A 237 11.34 -5.92 -13.91
N TYR A 238 10.32 -6.74 -14.22
CA TYR A 238 9.95 -7.86 -13.36
C TYR A 238 11.06 -8.88 -13.24
N GLU A 239 11.70 -9.27 -14.35
CA GLU A 239 12.84 -10.19 -14.32
C GLU A 239 13.97 -9.67 -13.45
N ARG A 240 14.35 -8.41 -13.63
CA ARG A 240 15.39 -7.76 -12.84
C ARG A 240 15.07 -7.79 -11.35
N ILE A 241 13.86 -7.33 -10.97
CA ILE A 241 13.48 -7.15 -9.57
C ILE A 241 13.24 -8.50 -8.88
N LEU A 242 12.53 -9.43 -9.52
CA LEU A 242 12.26 -10.75 -8.93
C LEU A 242 13.55 -11.57 -8.71
N ASN A 243 14.57 -11.40 -9.58
CA ASN A 243 15.87 -12.04 -9.40
C ASN A 243 16.68 -11.50 -8.21
N LEU A 244 16.31 -10.35 -7.65
CA LEU A 244 16.92 -9.86 -6.41
C LEU A 244 16.47 -10.66 -5.16
N GLY A 245 15.35 -11.41 -5.29
CA GLY A 245 14.81 -12.22 -4.20
C GLY A 245 13.94 -11.44 -3.24
N ILE A 246 13.21 -10.44 -3.74
CA ILE A 246 12.24 -9.65 -2.98
C ILE A 246 11.05 -10.49 -2.51
N ASP A 247 10.26 -9.96 -1.57
CA ASP A 247 9.09 -10.64 -1.00
C ASP A 247 7.77 -10.14 -1.58
N CYS A 248 7.70 -8.87 -1.99
CA CYS A 248 6.51 -8.28 -2.58
C CYS A 248 6.86 -7.30 -3.72
N LEU A 249 6.05 -7.29 -4.76
CA LEU A 249 6.12 -6.36 -5.88
C LEU A 249 4.84 -5.54 -5.95
N CYS A 250 4.89 -4.29 -5.51
CA CYS A 250 3.83 -3.31 -5.67
C CYS A 250 3.95 -2.61 -7.02
N CYS A 251 3.03 -2.89 -7.92
CA CYS A 251 3.17 -2.54 -9.34
C CYS A 251 1.88 -1.99 -9.96
N ASN A 252 2.06 -1.24 -11.07
CA ASN A 252 0.95 -0.61 -11.78
C ASN A 252 0.22 -1.55 -12.74
N LYS A 253 0.84 -2.70 -13.09
CA LYS A 253 0.27 -3.73 -13.99
C LYS A 253 0.27 -5.10 -13.29
N PRO A 254 -0.46 -5.24 -12.18
CA PRO A 254 -0.35 -6.43 -11.33
C PRO A 254 -0.80 -7.71 -12.03
N ASP A 255 -1.73 -7.65 -12.98
CA ASP A 255 -2.13 -8.78 -13.80
C ASP A 255 -0.99 -9.28 -14.71
N LEU A 256 -0.20 -8.37 -15.27
CA LEU A 256 0.99 -8.71 -16.08
C LEU A 256 2.09 -9.27 -15.18
N ALA A 257 2.36 -8.63 -14.05
CA ALA A 257 3.36 -9.07 -13.08
C ALA A 257 3.06 -10.49 -12.55
N MET A 258 1.81 -10.76 -12.22
CA MET A 258 1.35 -12.07 -11.75
C MET A 258 1.54 -13.13 -12.84
N LYS A 259 1.14 -12.85 -14.08
CA LYS A 259 1.36 -13.75 -15.21
C LYS A 259 2.84 -14.03 -15.44
N TYR A 260 3.69 -13.01 -15.36
CA TYR A 260 5.14 -13.17 -15.49
C TYR A 260 5.70 -14.04 -14.36
N ARG A 261 5.36 -13.74 -13.10
CA ARG A 261 5.76 -14.53 -11.94
C ARG A 261 5.42 -16.01 -12.12
N ASP A 262 4.17 -16.32 -12.44
CA ASP A 262 3.64 -17.69 -12.42
C ASP A 262 4.05 -18.49 -13.66
N ASN A 263 4.12 -17.87 -14.83
CA ASN A 263 4.32 -18.58 -16.10
C ASN A 263 5.76 -18.51 -16.63
N VAL A 264 6.54 -17.54 -16.19
CA VAL A 264 7.91 -17.32 -16.68
C VAL A 264 8.93 -17.52 -15.56
N PHE A 265 8.83 -16.73 -14.50
CA PHE A 265 9.85 -16.69 -13.45
C PHE A 265 9.98 -18.01 -12.70
N TYR A 266 8.88 -18.59 -12.19
CA TYR A 266 8.93 -19.85 -11.45
C TYR A 266 9.05 -21.09 -12.33
N LYS A 267 8.78 -21.01 -13.65
CA LYS A 267 9.02 -22.12 -14.56
C LYS A 267 10.48 -22.22 -15.02
N LYS A 268 11.27 -21.14 -14.86
CA LYS A 268 12.70 -21.13 -15.15
C LYS A 268 13.56 -21.64 -13.98
N LYS A 269 13.00 -21.72 -12.77
CA LYS A 269 13.65 -22.26 -11.56
C LYS A 269 13.24 -23.71 -11.31
#